data_6db9694530ce99045072fd386b3e1d8e
#
_entry.id   6db9694530ce99045072fd386b3e1d8e
#
_cell.length_a   1.000
_cell.length_b   1.000
_cell.length_c   1.000
_cell.angle_alpha   90.00
_cell.angle_beta   90.00
_cell.angle_gamma   90.00
#
_symmetry.space_group_name_H-M   'P 1'
#
loop_
_entity.id
_entity.type
_entity.pdbx_description
1 polymer ?
#
loop_
_entity_poly.entity_id
_entity_poly.type
_entity_poly.pdbx_seq_one_letter_code
_entity_poly.pdbx_strand_id
1 'polypeptide(L)'
;AINIVGNTRVYEHVVRRELYTKPGQLYSQSDIMRSLRELAQMGHFDQEKLVPDIQPNPEDGTVDITYQLETKSSDQIEFSLGWGATGLVGTLGLKFTNFAIQNLFNPKSYRIVPQGEGQTFSINARTNGRYYTSASISFLEPWLGGKRPNSLSASIFYAAQSGYSDRYYQSYENLYNNYYYNYAYSGNSNYLQQLQESEYDPEKYLRTFGVSIGYGKRLSWPDDYFAFYGELSYQLYMMKDWPYMILTDGNSHNLALSLQLSRSSIDNPIYTRRGSQFTLGLKITPPYSIIKGTTDAEFAQMTTSEKYNLLEYHKWKFSGKVF
;
A
#
# COMPACT_ATOMS: atom_id res chain seq x y z
N ALA A 1 14.25 -36.84 -3.77
CA ALA A 1 13.52 -36.08 -2.73
C ALA A 1 13.69 -34.57 -2.94
N ILE A 2 12.94 -33.75 -2.19
CA ILE A 2 13.10 -32.29 -2.17
C ILE A 2 13.29 -31.86 -0.72
N ASN A 3 14.49 -31.37 -0.42
CA ASN A 3 14.93 -30.99 0.91
C ASN A 3 15.08 -29.48 1.00
N ILE A 4 14.81 -28.91 2.17
CA ILE A 4 14.98 -27.49 2.48
C ILE A 4 15.86 -27.41 3.72
N VAL A 5 16.99 -26.71 3.64
CA VAL A 5 17.95 -26.57 4.74
C VAL A 5 18.30 -25.11 4.96
N GLY A 6 18.73 -24.77 6.19
CA GLY A 6 19.19 -23.43 6.54
C GLY A 6 18.09 -22.40 6.86
N ASN A 7 16.80 -22.75 6.70
CA ASN A 7 15.68 -21.88 7.04
C ASN A 7 15.42 -21.90 8.55
N THR A 8 15.54 -20.75 9.22
CA THR A 8 15.37 -20.63 10.68
C THR A 8 14.25 -19.67 11.10
N ARG A 9 13.63 -18.94 10.16
CA ARG A 9 12.68 -17.86 10.48
C ARG A 9 11.28 -18.06 9.92
N VAL A 10 11.18 -18.70 8.77
CA VAL A 10 9.93 -18.91 8.05
C VAL A 10 9.52 -20.37 8.23
N TYR A 11 8.24 -20.64 8.39
CA TYR A 11 7.79 -22.04 8.48
C TYR A 11 8.05 -22.78 7.15
N GLU A 12 8.39 -24.06 7.24
CA GLU A 12 8.76 -24.85 6.07
C GLU A 12 7.65 -24.92 5.02
N HIS A 13 6.39 -25.01 5.45
CA HIS A 13 5.25 -25.02 4.53
C HIS A 13 5.13 -23.73 3.71
N VAL A 14 5.57 -22.58 4.27
CA VAL A 14 5.60 -21.29 3.56
C VAL A 14 6.62 -21.30 2.45
N VAL A 15 7.76 -21.95 2.65
CA VAL A 15 8.78 -22.14 1.61
C VAL A 15 8.29 -23.15 0.56
N ARG A 16 7.76 -24.30 1.00
CA ARG A 16 7.34 -25.38 0.10
C ARG A 16 6.24 -24.96 -0.88
N ARG A 17 5.33 -24.11 -0.45
CA ARG A 17 4.22 -23.64 -1.32
C ARG A 17 4.70 -22.78 -2.50
N GLU A 18 5.88 -22.17 -2.40
CA GLU A 18 6.49 -21.38 -3.47
C GLU A 18 7.29 -22.21 -4.46
N LEU A 19 7.55 -23.49 -4.16
CA LEU A 19 8.32 -24.37 -5.03
C LEU A 19 7.45 -24.91 -6.18
N TYR A 20 7.96 -24.79 -7.40
CA TYR A 20 7.38 -25.42 -8.59
C TYR A 20 7.80 -26.86 -8.72
N THR A 21 8.94 -27.23 -8.14
CA THR A 21 9.41 -28.62 -8.06
C THR A 21 8.61 -29.39 -7.00
N LYS A 22 8.07 -30.55 -7.36
CA LYS A 22 7.31 -31.39 -6.42
C LYS A 22 7.90 -32.81 -6.41
N PRO A 23 7.87 -33.49 -5.24
CA PRO A 23 8.29 -34.88 -5.17
C PRO A 23 7.52 -35.78 -6.15
N GLY A 24 8.21 -36.65 -6.85
CA GLY A 24 7.61 -37.59 -7.83
C GLY A 24 7.37 -37.01 -9.23
N GLN A 25 7.71 -35.77 -9.49
CA GLN A 25 7.69 -35.18 -10.84
C GLN A 25 8.98 -35.43 -11.59
N LEU A 26 8.91 -35.31 -12.92
CA LEU A 26 10.10 -35.33 -13.77
C LEU A 26 11.01 -34.13 -13.42
N TYR A 27 12.33 -34.39 -13.52
CA TYR A 27 13.32 -33.32 -13.35
C TYR A 27 13.14 -32.23 -14.40
N SER A 28 13.07 -31.00 -13.94
CA SER A 28 12.92 -29.82 -14.79
C SER A 28 13.82 -28.70 -14.25
N GLN A 29 14.83 -28.34 -15.03
CA GLN A 29 15.72 -27.24 -14.69
C GLN A 29 14.98 -25.92 -14.71
N SER A 30 13.97 -25.74 -15.57
CA SER A 30 13.15 -24.54 -15.64
C SER A 30 12.35 -24.34 -14.36
N ASP A 31 11.80 -25.41 -13.77
CA ASP A 31 11.03 -25.33 -12.52
C ASP A 31 11.92 -25.06 -11.31
N ILE A 32 13.17 -25.55 -11.32
CA ILE A 32 14.17 -25.21 -10.30
C ILE A 32 14.48 -23.71 -10.36
N MET A 33 14.80 -23.20 -11.55
CA MET A 33 15.12 -21.78 -11.73
C MET A 33 13.93 -20.89 -11.38
N ARG A 34 12.72 -21.34 -11.66
CA ARG A 34 11.50 -20.64 -11.30
C ARG A 34 11.29 -20.65 -9.79
N SER A 35 11.48 -21.80 -9.14
CA SER A 35 11.40 -21.91 -7.67
C SER A 35 12.40 -20.99 -6.98
N LEU A 36 13.64 -20.93 -7.46
CA LEU A 36 14.66 -19.99 -6.93
C LEU A 36 14.24 -18.53 -7.09
N ARG A 37 13.61 -18.18 -8.22
CA ARG A 37 13.11 -16.82 -8.44
C ARG A 37 12.00 -16.45 -7.47
N GLU A 38 11.03 -17.34 -7.25
CA GLU A 38 9.95 -17.11 -6.28
C GLU A 38 10.51 -16.97 -4.86
N LEU A 39 11.44 -17.84 -4.46
CA LEU A 39 12.11 -17.74 -3.15
C LEU A 39 12.90 -16.44 -3.00
N ALA A 40 13.58 -15.99 -4.05
CA ALA A 40 14.28 -14.70 -4.05
C ALA A 40 13.32 -13.51 -3.92
N GLN A 41 12.14 -13.58 -4.57
CA GLN A 41 11.11 -12.54 -4.52
C GLN A 41 10.42 -12.44 -3.16
N MET A 42 10.38 -13.50 -2.37
CA MET A 42 9.85 -13.46 -1.00
C MET A 42 10.61 -12.46 -0.11
N GLY A 43 11.88 -12.18 -0.40
CA GLY A 43 12.72 -11.26 0.37
C GLY A 43 13.15 -11.74 1.75
N HIS A 44 12.84 -12.99 2.11
CA HIS A 44 13.21 -13.59 3.39
C HIS A 44 14.58 -14.28 3.38
N PHE A 45 15.14 -14.48 2.18
CA PHE A 45 16.39 -15.22 1.97
C PHE A 45 17.44 -14.35 1.28
N ASP A 46 18.70 -14.66 1.55
CA ASP A 46 19.81 -14.05 0.85
C ASP A 46 19.89 -14.61 -0.57
N GLN A 47 19.70 -13.74 -1.56
CA GLN A 47 19.65 -14.12 -2.97
C GLN A 47 20.98 -14.67 -3.49
N GLU A 48 22.10 -14.20 -2.93
CA GLU A 48 23.45 -14.67 -3.34
C GLU A 48 23.75 -16.07 -2.86
N LYS A 49 23.05 -16.53 -1.81
CA LYS A 49 23.24 -17.84 -1.18
C LYS A 49 22.13 -18.83 -1.51
N LEU A 50 21.21 -18.46 -2.39
CA LEU A 50 20.16 -19.33 -2.91
C LEU A 50 20.76 -20.28 -3.95
N VAL A 51 21.35 -21.39 -3.50
CA VAL A 51 21.99 -22.37 -4.39
C VAL A 51 21.27 -23.72 -4.27
N PRO A 52 20.77 -24.29 -5.39
CA PRO A 52 20.22 -25.62 -5.38
C PRO A 52 21.37 -26.65 -5.44
N ASP A 53 21.41 -27.58 -4.52
CA ASP A 53 22.27 -28.76 -4.60
C ASP A 53 21.47 -29.90 -5.26
N ILE A 54 21.98 -30.38 -6.39
CA ILE A 54 21.31 -31.37 -7.24
C ILE A 54 22.15 -32.64 -7.23
N GLN A 55 21.65 -33.70 -6.61
CA GLN A 55 22.32 -34.97 -6.48
C GLN A 55 21.55 -36.04 -7.27
N PRO A 56 22.10 -36.49 -8.41
CA PRO A 56 21.51 -37.59 -9.14
C PRO A 56 21.78 -38.92 -8.42
N ASN A 57 20.77 -39.77 -8.32
CA ASN A 57 20.88 -41.12 -7.84
C ASN A 57 20.78 -42.10 -9.04
N PRO A 58 21.90 -42.66 -9.54
CA PRO A 58 21.89 -43.52 -10.69
C PRO A 58 21.22 -44.88 -10.48
N GLU A 59 21.14 -45.35 -9.23
CA GLU A 59 20.57 -46.66 -8.90
C GLU A 59 19.05 -46.67 -9.08
N ASP A 60 18.38 -45.57 -8.67
CA ASP A 60 16.94 -45.44 -8.76
C ASP A 60 16.46 -44.59 -9.95
N GLY A 61 17.40 -44.01 -10.72
CA GLY A 61 17.07 -43.06 -11.78
C GLY A 61 16.37 -41.78 -11.28
N THR A 62 16.57 -41.42 -10.03
CA THR A 62 15.96 -40.26 -9.38
C THR A 62 16.99 -39.15 -9.14
N VAL A 63 16.47 -37.96 -8.80
CA VAL A 63 17.31 -36.82 -8.45
C VAL A 63 16.83 -36.24 -7.11
N ASP A 64 17.75 -36.02 -6.20
CA ASP A 64 17.51 -35.32 -4.97
C ASP A 64 17.90 -33.84 -5.12
N ILE A 65 16.99 -32.94 -4.74
CA ILE A 65 17.20 -31.53 -4.84
C ILE A 65 17.14 -30.94 -3.41
N THR A 66 18.24 -30.31 -3.01
CA THR A 66 18.32 -29.61 -1.72
C THR A 66 18.42 -28.11 -1.95
N TYR A 67 17.41 -27.38 -1.51
CA TYR A 67 17.44 -25.92 -1.50
C TYR A 67 18.14 -25.42 -0.24
N GLN A 68 19.33 -24.84 -0.42
CA GLN A 68 20.07 -24.20 0.67
C GLN A 68 19.58 -22.76 0.79
N LEU A 69 19.01 -22.43 1.94
CA LEU A 69 18.41 -21.12 2.23
C LEU A 69 19.15 -20.50 3.41
N GLU A 70 19.62 -19.28 3.25
CA GLU A 70 20.08 -18.48 4.38
C GLU A 70 19.05 -17.38 4.66
N THR A 71 18.50 -17.38 5.88
CA THR A 71 17.45 -16.43 6.25
C THR A 71 18.04 -15.04 6.51
N LYS A 72 17.41 -14.05 5.88
CA LYS A 72 17.73 -12.62 6.00
C LYS A 72 16.59 -11.90 6.72
N SER A 73 16.91 -10.88 7.51
CA SER A 73 15.87 -9.99 8.03
C SER A 73 15.41 -9.06 6.93
N SER A 74 14.11 -9.08 6.65
CA SER A 74 13.45 -8.21 5.68
C SER A 74 12.51 -7.20 6.34
N ASP A 75 12.50 -7.17 7.67
CA ASP A 75 11.76 -6.16 8.42
C ASP A 75 12.41 -4.79 8.20
N GLN A 76 11.57 -3.78 7.99
CA GLN A 76 12.00 -2.42 7.68
C GLN A 76 11.49 -1.48 8.76
N ILE A 77 12.39 -0.65 9.25
CA ILE A 77 12.08 0.43 10.19
C ILE A 77 12.54 1.71 9.52
N GLU A 78 11.61 2.61 9.26
CA GLU A 78 11.87 3.96 8.77
C GLU A 78 11.54 4.94 9.89
N PHE A 79 12.49 5.76 10.26
CA PHE A 79 12.29 6.81 11.23
C PHE A 79 12.97 8.08 10.74
N SER A 80 12.21 9.16 10.65
CA SER A 80 12.76 10.48 10.45
C SER A 80 12.07 11.49 11.36
N LEU A 81 12.80 12.41 11.90
CA LEU A 81 12.31 13.46 12.76
C LEU A 81 13.08 14.76 12.46
N GLY A 82 12.34 15.84 12.28
CA GLY A 82 12.91 17.16 12.03
C GLY A 82 11.98 18.27 12.52
N TRP A 83 12.48 19.49 12.47
CA TRP A 83 11.72 20.69 12.76
C TRP A 83 11.69 21.58 11.52
N GLY A 84 10.52 21.81 10.98
CA GLY A 84 10.31 22.65 9.81
C GLY A 84 9.55 23.95 10.17
N ALA A 85 9.28 24.75 9.17
CA ALA A 85 8.48 25.98 9.32
C ALA A 85 7.07 25.73 9.86
N THR A 86 6.53 24.52 9.61
CA THR A 86 5.20 24.08 10.07
C THR A 86 5.21 23.41 11.45
N GLY A 87 6.36 23.33 12.12
CA GLY A 87 6.58 22.64 13.38
C GLY A 87 7.28 21.28 13.21
N LEU A 88 6.89 20.31 14.03
CA LEU A 88 7.47 18.96 14.04
C LEU A 88 7.11 18.22 12.74
N VAL A 89 8.11 17.80 12.00
CA VAL A 89 7.97 16.97 10.78
C VAL A 89 8.60 15.63 11.04
N GLY A 90 7.88 14.56 10.78
CA GLY A 90 8.42 13.23 11.01
C GLY A 90 7.67 12.13 10.30
N THR A 91 8.36 11.01 10.11
CA THR A 91 7.79 9.75 9.61
C THR A 91 8.22 8.61 10.51
N LEU A 92 7.29 7.69 10.74
CA LEU A 92 7.52 6.41 11.36
C LEU A 92 6.91 5.34 10.46
N GLY A 93 7.74 4.48 9.91
CA GLY A 93 7.33 3.32 9.11
C GLY A 93 7.86 2.05 9.76
N LEU A 94 6.97 1.13 10.10
CA LEU A 94 7.30 -0.19 10.59
C LEU A 94 6.70 -1.20 9.63
N LYS A 95 7.52 -2.06 9.02
CA LYS A 95 7.06 -3.10 8.11
C LYS A 95 7.68 -4.43 8.49
N PHE A 96 6.83 -5.35 8.92
CA PHE A 96 7.19 -6.73 9.28
C PHE A 96 6.73 -7.65 8.17
N THR A 97 7.66 -8.32 7.52
CA THR A 97 7.37 -9.11 6.30
C THR A 97 7.18 -10.59 6.58
N ASN A 98 7.53 -11.07 7.76
CA ASN A 98 7.33 -12.46 8.18
C ASN A 98 6.33 -12.57 9.34
N PHE A 99 5.30 -11.74 9.34
CA PHE A 99 4.29 -11.74 10.39
C PHE A 99 3.46 -13.03 10.36
N ALA A 100 2.95 -13.43 11.52
CA ALA A 100 2.11 -14.61 11.69
C ALA A 100 0.93 -14.30 12.62
N ILE A 101 -0.21 -13.94 12.04
CA ILE A 101 -1.42 -13.59 12.81
C ILE A 101 -1.88 -14.75 13.71
N GLN A 102 -1.69 -15.99 13.27
CA GLN A 102 -2.06 -17.20 14.03
C GLN A 102 -1.24 -17.33 15.32
N ASN A 103 -0.06 -16.75 15.35
CA ASN A 103 0.84 -16.79 16.49
C ASN A 103 0.66 -15.61 17.46
N LEU A 104 -0.39 -14.83 17.31
CA LEU A 104 -0.62 -13.64 18.15
C LEU A 104 -0.70 -13.97 19.64
N PHE A 105 -1.12 -15.18 20.01
CA PHE A 105 -1.22 -15.66 21.40
C PHE A 105 -0.10 -16.64 21.79
N ASN A 106 0.92 -16.83 20.91
CA ASN A 106 2.03 -17.73 21.18
C ASN A 106 3.34 -16.95 21.44
N PRO A 107 3.71 -16.69 22.71
CA PRO A 107 4.89 -15.90 23.05
C PRO A 107 6.21 -16.45 22.53
N LYS A 108 6.30 -17.78 22.29
CA LYS A 108 7.51 -18.43 21.77
C LYS A 108 7.86 -18.05 20.35
N SER A 109 6.89 -17.58 19.55
CA SER A 109 7.08 -17.14 18.18
C SER A 109 7.48 -15.66 18.05
N TYR A 110 7.48 -14.92 19.16
CA TYR A 110 7.79 -13.51 19.18
C TYR A 110 9.30 -13.27 19.11
N ARG A 111 9.69 -12.38 18.20
CA ARG A 111 11.01 -11.73 18.21
C ARG A 111 10.91 -10.23 18.45
N ILE A 112 10.03 -9.54 17.78
CA ILE A 112 9.47 -8.21 18.06
C ILE A 112 7.95 -8.34 17.91
N VAL A 113 7.54 -9.01 16.83
CA VAL A 113 6.17 -9.41 16.51
C VAL A 113 6.13 -10.93 16.31
N PRO A 114 4.95 -11.58 16.35
CA PRO A 114 4.84 -13.00 16.04
C PRO A 114 5.23 -13.24 14.57
N GLN A 115 6.12 -14.21 14.32
CA GLN A 115 6.72 -14.49 13.03
C GLN A 115 6.50 -15.95 12.58
N GLY A 116 6.66 -16.20 11.27
CA GLY A 116 6.73 -17.55 10.69
C GLY A 116 5.90 -17.77 9.42
N GLU A 117 4.79 -17.05 9.22
CA GLU A 117 3.82 -17.31 8.14
C GLU A 117 4.10 -16.52 6.83
N GLY A 118 5.09 -15.62 6.84
CA GLY A 118 5.40 -14.79 5.66
C GLY A 118 4.33 -13.75 5.33
N GLN A 119 3.45 -13.42 6.28
CA GLN A 119 2.50 -12.32 6.16
C GLN A 119 3.21 -10.98 6.30
N THR A 120 2.66 -9.93 5.70
CA THR A 120 3.18 -8.58 5.88
C THR A 120 2.25 -7.76 6.75
N PHE A 121 2.80 -7.17 7.79
CA PHE A 121 2.10 -6.21 8.66
C PHE A 121 2.86 -4.90 8.66
N SER A 122 2.16 -3.78 8.41
CA SER A 122 2.80 -2.47 8.34
C SER A 122 2.02 -1.43 9.15
N ILE A 123 2.77 -0.59 9.84
CA ILE A 123 2.26 0.60 10.52
C ILE A 123 3.03 1.79 9.97
N ASN A 124 2.33 2.80 9.49
CA ASN A 124 2.95 4.04 9.03
C ASN A 124 2.27 5.22 9.74
N ALA A 125 3.08 6.14 10.21
CA ALA A 125 2.63 7.41 10.74
C ALA A 125 3.49 8.52 10.14
N ARG A 126 2.86 9.62 9.75
CA ARG A 126 3.54 10.79 9.19
C ARG A 126 2.92 12.05 9.74
N THR A 127 3.75 12.99 10.12
CA THR A 127 3.32 14.33 10.49
C THR A 127 4.13 15.37 9.74
N ASN A 128 3.46 16.43 9.31
CA ASN A 128 4.10 17.63 8.77
C ASN A 128 3.62 18.84 9.61
N GLY A 129 4.05 18.84 10.86
CA GLY A 129 3.70 19.86 11.84
C GLY A 129 2.19 19.93 12.09
N ARG A 130 1.68 21.15 12.07
CA ARG A 130 0.24 21.44 12.28
C ARG A 130 -0.60 21.22 11.03
N TYR A 131 0.07 21.12 9.88
CA TYR A 131 -0.62 21.10 8.58
C TYR A 131 -1.21 19.74 8.23
N TYR A 132 -0.45 18.66 8.44
CA TYR A 132 -0.84 17.33 8.01
C TYR A 132 -0.38 16.26 8.98
N THR A 133 -1.28 15.35 9.30
CA THR A 133 -0.96 14.13 10.07
C THR A 133 -1.70 12.95 9.45
N SER A 134 -1.01 11.83 9.31
CA SER A 134 -1.64 10.60 8.85
C SER A 134 -1.11 9.39 9.60
N ALA A 135 -1.96 8.39 9.74
CA ALA A 135 -1.62 7.09 10.26
C ALA A 135 -2.31 6.01 9.44
N SER A 136 -1.60 4.91 9.18
CA SER A 136 -2.17 3.77 8.48
C SER A 136 -1.65 2.46 9.04
N ILE A 137 -2.51 1.46 9.02
CA ILE A 137 -2.19 0.07 9.34
C ILE A 137 -2.59 -0.76 8.13
N SER A 138 -1.71 -1.65 7.69
CA SER A 138 -2.01 -2.57 6.59
C SER A 138 -1.54 -3.98 6.91
N PHE A 139 -2.29 -4.94 6.41
CA PHE A 139 -2.03 -6.36 6.54
C PHE A 139 -2.16 -7.03 5.16
N LEU A 140 -1.26 -7.93 4.86
CA LEU A 140 -1.26 -8.73 3.63
C LEU A 140 -0.96 -10.19 3.96
N GLU A 141 -1.90 -11.06 3.63
CA GLU A 141 -1.73 -12.51 3.58
C GLU A 141 -1.50 -12.93 2.12
N PRO A 142 -0.31 -13.40 1.72
CA PRO A 142 -0.03 -13.75 0.32
C PRO A 142 -0.65 -15.09 -0.10
N TRP A 143 -0.99 -15.97 0.85
CA TRP A 143 -1.51 -17.32 0.59
C TRP A 143 -2.75 -17.65 1.41
N LEU A 144 -3.82 -16.91 1.22
CA LEU A 144 -5.08 -17.13 1.91
C LEU A 144 -5.55 -18.57 1.74
N GLY A 145 -5.67 -19.30 2.86
CA GLY A 145 -6.04 -20.70 2.89
C GLY A 145 -4.91 -21.69 2.58
N GLY A 146 -3.67 -21.22 2.34
CA GLY A 146 -2.44 -22.04 2.27
C GLY A 146 -2.28 -22.96 1.05
N LYS A 147 -3.32 -23.14 0.24
CA LYS A 147 -3.33 -24.12 -0.87
C LYS A 147 -3.09 -23.52 -2.26
N ARG A 148 -3.38 -22.24 -2.42
CA ARG A 148 -3.27 -21.53 -3.70
C ARG A 148 -2.71 -20.12 -3.45
N PRO A 149 -1.99 -19.53 -4.42
CA PRO A 149 -1.47 -18.17 -4.29
C PRO A 149 -2.59 -17.12 -4.44
N ASN A 150 -3.52 -17.14 -3.49
CA ASN A 150 -4.56 -16.14 -3.36
C ASN A 150 -4.15 -15.20 -2.22
N SER A 151 -4.11 -13.92 -2.47
CA SER A 151 -3.74 -12.94 -1.46
C SER A 151 -4.97 -12.25 -0.88
N LEU A 152 -4.90 -11.89 0.39
CA LEU A 152 -5.87 -11.04 1.07
C LEU A 152 -5.11 -9.83 1.63
N SER A 153 -5.57 -8.65 1.30
CA SER A 153 -5.07 -7.41 1.89
C SER A 153 -6.17 -6.69 2.66
N ALA A 154 -5.81 -6.06 3.75
CA ALA A 154 -6.69 -5.17 4.49
C ALA A 154 -5.91 -3.95 4.93
N SER A 155 -6.51 -2.77 4.84
CA SER A 155 -5.89 -1.55 5.34
C SER A 155 -6.90 -0.62 5.98
N ILE A 156 -6.42 0.14 6.96
CA ILE A 156 -7.16 1.22 7.60
C ILE A 156 -6.22 2.41 7.60
N PHE A 157 -6.71 3.58 7.22
CA PHE A 157 -5.95 4.80 7.32
C PHE A 157 -6.79 5.97 7.82
N TYR A 158 -6.11 6.88 8.46
CA TYR A 158 -6.63 8.16 8.88
C TYR A 158 -5.66 9.25 8.47
N ALA A 159 -6.17 10.34 7.92
CA ALA A 159 -5.40 11.53 7.60
C ALA A 159 -6.17 12.77 8.03
N ALA A 160 -5.46 13.74 8.58
CA ALA A 160 -5.99 15.04 8.93
C ALA A 160 -5.11 16.12 8.31
N GLN A 161 -5.73 17.04 7.63
CA GLN A 161 -5.11 18.21 7.02
C GLN A 161 -5.82 19.47 7.49
N SER A 162 -5.06 20.47 7.93
CA SER A 162 -5.59 21.77 8.31
C SER A 162 -5.59 22.72 7.12
N GLY A 163 -6.57 23.61 7.06
CA GLY A 163 -6.65 24.65 6.05
C GLY A 163 -5.81 25.89 6.41
N TYR A 164 -5.76 26.82 5.48
CA TYR A 164 -5.15 28.12 5.69
C TYR A 164 -6.19 29.09 6.29
N SER A 165 -5.74 30.01 7.14
CA SER A 165 -6.60 31.06 7.69
C SER A 165 -7.02 32.07 6.61
N ASP A 166 -8.18 32.70 6.78
CA ASP A 166 -8.62 33.76 5.86
C ASP A 166 -7.63 34.93 5.80
N ARG A 167 -6.89 35.16 6.88
CA ARG A 167 -5.82 36.15 6.91
C ARG A 167 -4.69 35.83 5.94
N TYR A 168 -4.41 34.56 5.68
CA TYR A 168 -3.43 34.16 4.67
C TYR A 168 -3.84 34.61 3.28
N TYR A 169 -5.10 34.43 2.90
CA TYR A 169 -5.61 34.86 1.59
C TYR A 169 -5.69 36.38 1.50
N GLN A 170 -6.12 37.07 2.53
CA GLN A 170 -6.14 38.54 2.60
C GLN A 170 -4.72 39.13 2.64
N SER A 171 -3.79 38.43 3.29
CA SER A 171 -2.38 38.86 3.33
C SER A 171 -1.72 38.75 1.95
N TYR A 172 -2.10 37.76 1.11
CA TYR A 172 -1.58 37.66 -0.25
C TYR A 172 -2.03 38.83 -1.13
N GLU A 173 -3.29 39.25 -1.03
CA GLU A 173 -3.81 40.46 -1.71
C GLU A 173 -3.17 41.73 -1.14
N ASN A 174 -3.01 41.81 0.17
CA ASN A 174 -2.43 42.97 0.85
C ASN A 174 -0.90 43.00 0.77
N LEU A 175 -0.21 41.84 0.66
CA LEU A 175 1.26 41.77 0.47
C LEU A 175 1.68 42.43 -0.85
N TYR A 176 0.91 42.26 -1.92
CA TYR A 176 1.19 42.92 -3.19
C TYR A 176 1.05 44.44 -3.08
N ASN A 177 0.12 44.91 -2.26
CA ASN A 177 -0.14 46.33 -2.05
C ASN A 177 0.70 46.95 -0.90
N ASN A 178 1.11 46.16 0.10
CA ASN A 178 1.80 46.64 1.29
C ASN A 178 3.30 46.36 1.35
N TYR A 179 3.82 45.51 0.46
CA TYR A 179 5.25 45.20 0.41
C TYR A 179 6.10 46.45 0.20
N TYR A 180 5.60 47.40 -0.56
CA TYR A 180 6.26 48.69 -0.80
C TYR A 180 6.17 49.68 0.38
N TYR A 181 5.14 49.61 1.19
CA TYR A 181 4.90 50.57 2.29
C TYR A 181 5.50 50.16 3.64
N ASN A 182 5.50 48.88 3.98
CA ASN A 182 5.87 48.41 5.32
C ASN A 182 7.36 47.98 5.44
N TYR A 183 8.03 47.57 4.38
CA TYR A 183 9.45 47.21 4.42
C TYR A 183 10.30 48.45 4.68
N ALA A 184 9.84 49.61 4.25
CA ALA A 184 10.57 50.87 4.41
C ALA A 184 10.41 51.52 5.81
N TYR A 185 9.37 51.15 6.58
CA TYR A 185 8.99 51.93 7.78
C TYR A 185 8.98 51.16 9.12
N SER A 186 8.93 49.84 9.16
CA SER A 186 8.91 49.14 10.43
C SER A 186 9.86 47.96 10.42
N GLY A 187 11.06 48.13 10.93
CA GLY A 187 12.04 47.05 11.15
C GLY A 187 11.58 46.00 12.19
N ASN A 188 10.33 45.60 12.18
CA ASN A 188 9.73 44.73 13.17
C ASN A 188 9.69 43.26 12.68
N SER A 189 10.67 42.47 13.12
CA SER A 189 10.80 41.04 12.85
C SER A 189 9.63 40.18 13.41
N ASN A 190 8.88 40.71 14.38
CA ASN A 190 7.74 40.01 14.98
C ASN A 190 6.54 39.91 14.04
N TYR A 191 6.46 40.74 13.00
CA TYR A 191 5.38 40.69 12.03
C TYR A 191 5.43 39.45 11.15
N LEU A 192 6.63 39.02 10.75
CA LEU A 192 6.79 37.79 9.98
C LEU A 192 6.47 36.53 10.80
N GLN A 193 6.75 36.56 12.10
CA GLN A 193 6.40 35.47 13.02
C GLN A 193 4.90 35.38 13.27
N GLN A 194 4.20 36.51 13.41
CA GLN A 194 2.73 36.56 13.51
C GLN A 194 2.05 36.12 12.21
N LEU A 195 2.61 36.39 11.04
CA LEU A 195 2.11 35.92 9.76
C LEU A 195 2.25 34.39 9.64
N GLN A 196 3.37 33.83 10.08
CA GLN A 196 3.58 32.38 10.09
C GLN A 196 2.65 31.64 11.08
N GLU A 197 2.39 32.21 12.26
CA GLU A 197 1.48 31.62 13.25
C GLU A 197 0.00 31.73 12.85
N SER A 198 -0.35 32.68 11.99
CA SER A 198 -1.72 32.88 11.51
C SER A 198 -2.02 32.14 10.19
N GLU A 199 -1.04 31.45 9.63
CA GLU A 199 -1.17 30.82 8.31
C GLU A 199 -2.11 29.60 8.32
N TYR A 200 -2.15 28.86 9.43
CA TYR A 200 -2.98 27.66 9.57
C TYR A 200 -4.16 27.91 10.51
N ASP A 201 -5.33 27.47 10.08
CA ASP A 201 -6.55 27.51 10.86
C ASP A 201 -6.97 26.08 11.24
N PRO A 202 -6.88 25.70 12.52
CA PRO A 202 -7.26 24.37 12.98
C PRO A 202 -8.77 24.13 12.89
N GLU A 203 -9.59 25.17 12.76
CA GLU A 203 -11.03 25.05 12.56
C GLU A 203 -11.39 24.66 11.14
N LYS A 204 -10.52 24.97 10.16
CA LYS A 204 -10.64 24.57 8.77
C LYS A 204 -9.89 23.26 8.57
N TYR A 205 -10.58 22.19 8.25
CA TYR A 205 -9.94 20.90 8.13
C TYR A 205 -10.56 19.99 7.06
N LEU A 206 -9.72 19.13 6.54
CA LEU A 206 -10.10 17.91 5.84
C LEU A 206 -9.59 16.71 6.64
N ARG A 207 -10.48 15.91 7.17
CA ARG A 207 -10.15 14.62 7.79
C ARG A 207 -10.65 13.50 6.91
N THR A 208 -9.79 12.52 6.67
CA THR A 208 -10.13 11.37 5.85
C THR A 208 -9.94 10.10 6.68
N PHE A 209 -10.98 9.30 6.76
CA PHE A 209 -10.90 7.95 7.31
C PHE A 209 -11.16 6.98 6.17
N GLY A 210 -10.34 5.95 6.04
CA GLY A 210 -10.50 4.97 4.99
C GLY A 210 -10.25 3.55 5.45
N VAL A 211 -11.00 2.63 4.86
CA VAL A 211 -10.85 1.19 5.03
C VAL A 211 -10.83 0.55 3.65
N SER A 212 -9.94 -0.40 3.42
CA SER A 212 -9.95 -1.21 2.20
C SER A 212 -9.73 -2.69 2.49
N ILE A 213 -10.36 -3.53 1.67
CA ILE A 213 -10.16 -4.97 1.65
C ILE A 213 -9.94 -5.37 0.20
N GLY A 214 -8.84 -6.08 -0.05
CA GLY A 214 -8.46 -6.53 -1.37
C GLY A 214 -8.23 -8.04 -1.40
N TYR A 215 -8.55 -8.62 -2.54
CA TYR A 215 -8.33 -10.02 -2.83
C TYR A 215 -7.56 -10.16 -4.14
N GLY A 216 -6.46 -10.91 -4.11
CA GLY A 216 -5.63 -11.20 -5.27
C GLY A 216 -5.65 -12.69 -5.61
N LYS A 217 -5.55 -12.98 -6.90
CA LYS A 217 -5.47 -14.35 -7.41
C LYS A 217 -4.52 -14.44 -8.59
N ARG A 218 -3.57 -15.37 -8.54
CA ARG A 218 -2.78 -15.73 -9.71
C ARG A 218 -3.64 -16.61 -10.63
N LEU A 219 -3.73 -16.24 -11.89
CA LEU A 219 -4.51 -16.97 -12.89
C LEU A 219 -3.63 -18.06 -13.52
N SER A 220 -4.26 -19.14 -13.97
CA SER A 220 -3.60 -20.23 -14.71
C SER A 220 -3.82 -20.14 -16.22
N TRP A 221 -4.68 -19.23 -16.66
CA TRP A 221 -5.02 -19.00 -18.07
C TRP A 221 -5.05 -17.49 -18.34
N PRO A 222 -4.51 -17.01 -19.47
CA PRO A 222 -3.87 -17.72 -20.59
C PRO A 222 -2.47 -18.27 -20.25
N ASP A 223 -1.79 -17.68 -19.31
CA ASP A 223 -0.55 -18.19 -18.69
C ASP A 223 -0.52 -17.88 -17.19
N ASP A 224 0.41 -18.48 -16.45
CA ASP A 224 0.50 -18.33 -15.00
C ASP A 224 1.27 -17.08 -14.53
N TYR A 225 1.60 -16.17 -15.46
CA TYR A 225 2.13 -14.83 -15.15
C TYR A 225 1.05 -13.78 -14.94
N PHE A 226 -0.22 -14.12 -15.21
CA PHE A 226 -1.33 -13.23 -14.95
C PHE A 226 -1.75 -13.26 -13.48
N ALA A 227 -1.96 -12.07 -12.94
CA ALA A 227 -2.55 -11.87 -11.62
C ALA A 227 -3.73 -10.92 -11.71
N PHE A 228 -4.81 -11.30 -11.06
CA PHE A 228 -6.00 -10.46 -10.88
C PHE A 228 -6.04 -9.97 -9.43
N TYR A 229 -6.33 -8.70 -9.22
CA TYR A 229 -6.54 -8.10 -7.91
C TYR A 229 -7.80 -7.26 -7.92
N GLY A 230 -8.66 -7.48 -6.94
CA GLY A 230 -9.86 -6.69 -6.71
C GLY A 230 -9.82 -6.09 -5.31
N GLU A 231 -10.12 -4.80 -5.17
CA GLU A 231 -10.15 -4.09 -3.90
C GLU A 231 -11.44 -3.30 -3.76
N LEU A 232 -12.11 -3.50 -2.64
CA LEU A 232 -13.22 -2.68 -2.19
C LEU A 232 -12.69 -1.68 -1.16
N SER A 233 -12.85 -0.39 -1.43
CA SER A 233 -12.41 0.68 -0.55
C SER A 233 -13.55 1.61 -0.19
N TYR A 234 -13.61 2.00 1.07
CA TYR A 234 -14.51 3.01 1.59
C TYR A 234 -13.71 4.15 2.20
N GLN A 235 -14.06 5.38 1.86
CA GLN A 235 -13.43 6.59 2.37
C GLN A 235 -14.50 7.56 2.83
N LEU A 236 -14.35 8.04 4.05
CA LEU A 236 -15.14 9.11 4.65
C LEU A 236 -14.30 10.38 4.70
N TYR A 237 -14.77 11.41 4.02
CA TYR A 237 -14.20 12.74 4.06
C TYR A 237 -15.05 13.61 4.98
N MET A 238 -14.44 14.15 6.00
CA MET A 238 -15.07 15.11 6.94
C MET A 238 -14.41 16.46 6.71
N MET A 239 -15.18 17.42 6.26
CA MET A 239 -14.70 18.74 5.86
C MET A 239 -15.38 19.83 6.69
N LYS A 240 -14.62 20.83 7.06
CA LYS A 240 -15.13 22.06 7.64
C LYS A 240 -14.39 23.24 7.01
N ASP A 241 -15.16 24.09 6.35
CA ASP A 241 -14.67 25.30 5.67
C ASP A 241 -13.46 25.03 4.75
N TRP A 242 -13.56 23.96 3.91
CA TRP A 242 -12.49 23.45 3.07
C TRP A 242 -12.65 23.95 1.62
N PRO A 243 -11.88 24.98 1.20
CA PRO A 243 -12.12 25.67 -0.08
C PRO A 243 -11.65 24.89 -1.33
N TYR A 244 -10.89 23.80 -1.15
CA TYR A 244 -10.28 23.06 -2.26
C TYR A 244 -11.17 21.95 -2.82
N MET A 245 -12.37 21.77 -2.26
CA MET A 245 -13.37 20.84 -2.77
C MET A 245 -14.65 21.58 -3.08
N ILE A 246 -15.50 21.00 -3.95
CA ILE A 246 -16.78 21.61 -4.32
C ILE A 246 -17.73 21.63 -3.12
N LEU A 247 -17.66 20.62 -2.23
CA LEU A 247 -18.30 20.63 -0.93
C LEU A 247 -17.30 21.19 0.07
N THR A 248 -17.60 22.35 0.66
CA THR A 248 -16.72 23.02 1.63
C THR A 248 -16.94 22.50 3.05
N ASP A 249 -18.18 22.10 3.36
CA ASP A 249 -18.60 21.68 4.69
C ASP A 249 -19.39 20.39 4.65
N GLY A 250 -19.20 19.55 5.66
CA GLY A 250 -19.95 18.31 5.83
C GLY A 250 -19.14 17.05 5.58
N ASN A 251 -19.87 15.96 5.40
CA ASN A 251 -19.28 14.63 5.20
C ASN A 251 -19.56 14.15 3.79
N SER A 252 -18.52 13.59 3.14
CA SER A 252 -18.64 12.93 1.84
C SER A 252 -18.17 11.49 1.93
N HIS A 253 -18.93 10.61 1.35
CA HIS A 253 -18.65 9.17 1.34
C HIS A 253 -18.18 8.74 -0.05
N ASN A 254 -17.14 7.93 -0.12
CA ASN A 254 -16.63 7.38 -1.37
C ASN A 254 -16.45 5.87 -1.23
N LEU A 255 -17.32 5.10 -1.87
CA LEU A 255 -17.19 3.67 -2.01
C LEU A 255 -16.65 3.39 -3.40
N ALA A 256 -15.54 2.66 -3.51
CA ALA A 256 -14.94 2.35 -4.81
C ALA A 256 -14.54 0.88 -4.90
N LEU A 257 -14.81 0.29 -6.06
CA LEU A 257 -14.31 -1.01 -6.47
C LEU A 257 -13.16 -0.81 -7.45
N SER A 258 -11.97 -1.25 -7.08
CA SER A 258 -10.80 -1.24 -7.94
C SER A 258 -10.51 -2.65 -8.43
N LEU A 259 -10.39 -2.83 -9.73
CA LEU A 259 -10.05 -4.10 -10.36
C LEU A 259 -8.75 -3.90 -11.13
N GLN A 260 -7.81 -4.82 -10.97
CA GLN A 260 -6.53 -4.77 -11.63
C GLN A 260 -6.20 -6.12 -12.23
N LEU A 261 -5.83 -6.13 -13.50
CA LEU A 261 -5.24 -7.27 -14.18
C LEU A 261 -3.79 -6.92 -14.50
N SER A 262 -2.87 -7.71 -14.03
CA SER A 262 -1.45 -7.53 -14.28
C SER A 262 -0.84 -8.80 -14.86
N ARG A 263 0.17 -8.62 -15.71
CA ARG A 263 1.02 -9.69 -16.20
C ARG A 263 2.47 -9.26 -16.06
N SER A 264 3.29 -10.11 -15.51
CA SER A 264 4.72 -9.87 -15.39
C SER A 264 5.50 -11.14 -15.68
N SER A 265 6.11 -11.19 -16.87
CA SER A 265 6.97 -12.30 -17.31
C SER A 265 8.43 -11.88 -17.48
N ILE A 266 8.83 -10.78 -16.86
CA ILE A 266 10.19 -10.25 -16.92
C ILE A 266 11.20 -11.22 -16.27
N ASP A 267 12.37 -11.34 -16.87
CA ASP A 267 13.46 -12.22 -16.39
C ASP A 267 14.18 -11.66 -15.16
N ASN A 268 14.37 -10.35 -15.10
CA ASN A 268 15.03 -9.68 -13.97
C ASN A 268 14.38 -8.31 -13.72
N PRO A 269 13.99 -8.01 -12.47
CA PRO A 269 13.33 -6.74 -12.14
C PRO A 269 14.24 -5.51 -12.22
N ILE A 270 15.57 -5.68 -12.11
CA ILE A 270 16.54 -4.59 -12.13
C ILE A 270 17.07 -4.35 -13.55
N TYR A 271 17.49 -5.42 -14.23
CA TYR A 271 18.05 -5.39 -15.59
C TYR A 271 17.26 -6.33 -16.49
N THR A 272 16.06 -5.90 -16.89
CA THR A 272 15.18 -6.69 -17.75
C THR A 272 15.75 -6.81 -19.16
N ARG A 273 15.95 -8.04 -19.63
CA ARG A 273 16.41 -8.34 -21.00
C ARG A 273 15.35 -9.02 -21.84
N ARG A 274 14.41 -9.73 -21.20
CA ARG A 274 13.34 -10.47 -21.86
C ARG A 274 12.08 -10.45 -21.02
N GLY A 275 10.94 -10.50 -21.70
CA GLY A 275 9.63 -10.57 -21.08
C GLY A 275 8.75 -9.38 -21.35
N SER A 276 7.59 -9.36 -20.70
CA SER A 276 6.65 -8.26 -20.79
C SER A 276 6.01 -8.00 -19.43
N GLN A 277 5.72 -6.74 -19.17
CA GLN A 277 4.97 -6.33 -17.99
C GLN A 277 3.93 -5.34 -18.41
N PHE A 278 2.68 -5.59 -18.05
CA PHE A 278 1.61 -4.62 -18.21
C PHE A 278 0.63 -4.70 -17.03
N THR A 279 -0.09 -3.62 -16.81
CA THR A 279 -1.14 -3.53 -15.81
C THR A 279 -2.33 -2.79 -16.39
N LEU A 280 -3.49 -3.40 -16.29
CA LEU A 280 -4.78 -2.83 -16.66
C LEU A 280 -5.56 -2.60 -15.37
N GLY A 281 -5.91 -1.35 -15.08
CA GLY A 281 -6.65 -0.97 -13.88
C GLY A 281 -7.97 -0.29 -14.21
N LEU A 282 -9.01 -0.69 -13.51
CA LEU A 282 -10.34 -0.11 -13.56
C LEU A 282 -10.77 0.24 -12.15
N LYS A 283 -11.16 1.48 -11.92
CA LYS A 283 -11.75 1.93 -10.66
C LYS A 283 -13.16 2.46 -10.92
N ILE A 284 -14.13 1.88 -10.23
CA ILE A 284 -15.55 2.20 -10.36
C ILE A 284 -16.06 2.64 -8.99
N THR A 285 -16.79 3.73 -8.97
CA THR A 285 -17.59 4.14 -7.82
C THR A 285 -19.06 3.90 -8.20
N PRO A 286 -19.85 3.17 -7.39
CA PRO A 286 -21.23 2.89 -7.73
C PRO A 286 -22.05 4.17 -7.76
N PRO A 287 -23.07 4.25 -8.62
CA PRO A 287 -23.99 5.38 -8.65
C PRO A 287 -24.86 5.37 -7.40
N TYR A 288 -24.60 6.28 -6.48
CA TYR A 288 -25.32 6.35 -5.20
C TYR A 288 -26.83 6.62 -5.35
N SER A 289 -27.23 7.30 -6.41
CA SER A 289 -28.64 7.52 -6.76
C SER A 289 -29.40 6.20 -6.95
N ILE A 290 -28.79 5.22 -7.61
CA ILE A 290 -29.37 3.89 -7.81
C ILE A 290 -29.49 3.14 -6.47
N ILE A 291 -28.46 3.22 -5.62
CA ILE A 291 -28.43 2.53 -4.33
C ILE A 291 -29.50 3.09 -3.39
N LYS A 292 -29.67 4.42 -3.38
CA LYS A 292 -30.65 5.09 -2.54
C LYS A 292 -32.07 5.06 -3.12
N GLY A 293 -32.23 4.67 -4.38
CA GLY A 293 -33.53 4.66 -5.08
C GLY A 293 -34.12 6.07 -5.25
N THR A 294 -33.27 7.09 -5.33
CA THR A 294 -33.70 8.49 -5.41
C THR A 294 -34.27 8.81 -6.81
N THR A 295 -35.46 9.39 -6.86
CA THR A 295 -36.09 9.85 -8.10
C THR A 295 -35.50 11.20 -8.55
N ASP A 296 -35.62 11.51 -9.87
CA ASP A 296 -35.16 12.79 -10.42
C ASP A 296 -35.79 14.00 -9.72
N ALA A 297 -37.06 13.88 -9.32
CA ALA A 297 -37.76 14.93 -8.58
C ALA A 297 -37.18 15.17 -7.17
N GLU A 298 -36.84 14.10 -6.46
CA GLU A 298 -36.20 14.19 -5.15
C GLU A 298 -34.79 14.72 -5.28
N PHE A 299 -34.03 14.26 -6.31
CA PHE A 299 -32.69 14.77 -6.59
C PHE A 299 -32.69 16.29 -6.87
N ALA A 300 -33.68 16.80 -7.60
CA ALA A 300 -33.79 18.22 -7.89
C ALA A 300 -33.97 19.09 -6.61
N GLN A 301 -34.63 18.53 -5.58
CA GLN A 301 -34.92 19.21 -4.31
C GLN A 301 -33.80 19.07 -3.27
N MET A 302 -32.80 18.20 -3.50
CA MET A 302 -31.69 17.97 -2.59
C MET A 302 -30.79 19.21 -2.49
N THR A 303 -30.21 19.39 -1.32
CA THR A 303 -29.15 20.37 -1.10
C THR A 303 -27.89 19.99 -1.88
N THR A 304 -27.00 20.95 -2.09
CA THR A 304 -25.72 20.70 -2.76
C THR A 304 -24.93 19.59 -2.07
N SER A 305 -24.94 19.56 -0.73
CA SER A 305 -24.28 18.52 0.06
C SER A 305 -24.85 17.12 -0.19
N GLU A 306 -26.16 16.98 -0.24
CA GLU A 306 -26.83 15.71 -0.51
C GLU A 306 -26.61 15.23 -1.94
N LYS A 307 -26.60 16.16 -2.94
CA LYS A 307 -26.27 15.86 -4.33
C LYS A 307 -24.86 15.32 -4.47
N TYR A 308 -23.90 15.88 -3.71
CA TYR A 308 -22.52 15.41 -3.74
C TYR A 308 -22.34 13.97 -3.26
N ASN A 309 -23.09 13.58 -2.23
CA ASN A 309 -23.08 12.21 -1.72
C ASN A 309 -23.72 11.19 -2.68
N LEU A 310 -24.42 11.66 -3.70
CA LEU A 310 -25.11 10.84 -4.71
C LEU A 310 -24.46 10.88 -6.09
N LEU A 311 -23.40 11.66 -6.27
CA LEU A 311 -22.71 11.78 -7.57
C LEU A 311 -22.12 10.46 -8.03
N GLU A 312 -22.37 10.15 -9.28
CA GLU A 312 -21.75 9.04 -10.00
C GLU A 312 -20.32 9.41 -10.38
N TYR A 313 -19.37 8.56 -10.02
CA TYR A 313 -17.98 8.83 -10.27
C TYR A 313 -17.24 7.59 -10.79
N HIS A 314 -16.81 7.65 -12.05
CA HIS A 314 -16.08 6.56 -12.69
C HIS A 314 -14.67 7.00 -13.07
N LYS A 315 -13.67 6.21 -12.71
CA LYS A 315 -12.28 6.41 -13.14
C LYS A 315 -11.72 5.17 -13.81
N TRP A 316 -11.13 5.38 -14.97
CA TRP A 316 -10.44 4.36 -15.73
C TRP A 316 -8.95 4.70 -15.78
N LYS A 317 -8.10 3.73 -15.47
CA LYS A 317 -6.64 3.89 -15.56
C LYS A 317 -6.05 2.68 -16.27
N PHE A 318 -5.28 2.94 -17.33
CA PHE A 318 -4.54 1.95 -18.09
C PHE A 318 -3.05 2.25 -18.02
N SER A 319 -2.24 1.26 -17.75
CA SER A 319 -0.78 1.37 -17.76
C SER A 319 -0.14 0.10 -18.25
N GLY A 320 0.97 0.20 -18.98
CA GLY A 320 1.70 -0.95 -19.49
C GLY A 320 3.14 -0.62 -19.82
N LYS A 321 4.01 -1.62 -19.69
CA LYS A 321 5.40 -1.61 -20.15
C LYS A 321 5.70 -2.92 -20.84
N VAL A 322 6.40 -2.85 -21.97
CA VAL A 322 6.92 -4.00 -22.71
C VAL A 322 8.43 -3.82 -22.84
N PHE A 323 9.18 -4.89 -22.59
CA PHE A 323 10.64 -4.91 -22.64
C PHE A 323 11.12 -5.92 -23.69
#